data_f37ed906d7b5b62984213aba3919e9d5
#
_entry.id   f37ed906d7b5b62984213aba3919e9d5
#
_cell.length_a   1.000
_cell.length_b   1.000
_cell.length_c   1.000
_cell.angle_alpha   90.00
_cell.angle_beta   90.00
_cell.angle_gamma   90.00
#
_symmetry.space_group_name_H-M   'P 1'
#
loop_
_entity.id
_entity.type
_entity.pdbx_description
1 polymer ?
#
loop_
_entity_poly.entity_id
_entity_poly.type
_entity_poly.pdbx_seq_one_letter_code
_entity_poly.pdbx_strand_id
1 'polypeptide(L)'
;RAIANDPKIILYDEPTTGLDPIMADGINDLILRMHEKLRVTSITVTHDLRSAYKIANRIAMLHEGKIIHAGTPDEIKNERNPIIQQFISGSSQGPLTD
;
A
#
# COMPACT_ATOMS: atom_id res chain seq x y z
N ARG A 1 12.52 -3.54 -23.69
CA ARG A 1 13.17 -3.58 -23.63
C ARG A 1 13.74 -2.95 -22.61
N ALA A 2 13.25 -2.62 -21.66
CA ALA A 2 13.86 -2.05 -20.52
C ALA A 2 14.95 -2.92 -19.94
N ILE A 3 15.21 -3.96 -20.64
CA ILE A 3 16.15 -4.93 -20.14
C ILE A 3 17.56 -4.41 -20.11
N ALA A 4 17.89 -3.58 -21.08
CA ALA A 4 19.24 -3.04 -21.16
C ALA A 4 19.54 -2.13 -19.99
N ASN A 5 18.48 -1.52 -19.42
CA ASN A 5 18.63 -0.64 -18.28
C ASN A 5 17.74 -1.21 -17.18
N ASP A 6 18.35 -1.86 -16.22
CA ASP A 6 17.60 -2.41 -15.12
C ASP A 6 16.76 -1.32 -14.45
N PRO A 7 15.46 -1.53 -14.30
CA PRO A 7 14.64 -0.53 -13.64
C PRO A 7 15.07 -0.40 -12.17
N LYS A 8 15.19 0.84 -11.70
CA LYS A 8 15.53 1.09 -10.32
C LYS A 8 14.30 1.27 -9.46
N ILE A 9 13.18 1.60 -10.07
CA ILE A 9 11.91 1.79 -9.39
C ILE A 9 10.82 1.14 -10.22
N ILE A 10 9.99 0.34 -9.58
CA ILE A 10 8.81 -0.26 -10.20
C ILE A 10 7.58 0.34 -9.54
N LEU A 11 6.64 0.77 -10.36
CA LEU A 11 5.38 1.32 -9.87
C LEU A 11 4.25 0.33 -10.17
N TYR A 12 3.55 -0.10 -9.13
CA TYR A 12 2.35 -0.91 -9.26
C TYR A 12 1.15 -0.01 -8.94
N ASP A 13 0.22 0.09 -9.87
CA ASP A 13 -0.96 0.94 -9.69
C ASP A 13 -2.19 0.09 -9.51
N GLU A 14 -2.70 0.04 -8.28
CA GLU A 14 -3.91 -0.70 -7.92
C GLU A 14 -3.87 -2.15 -8.40
N PRO A 15 -2.81 -2.92 -8.08
CA PRO A 15 -2.60 -4.23 -8.69
C PRO A 15 -3.63 -5.28 -8.31
N THR A 16 -4.37 -5.09 -7.22
CA THR A 16 -5.35 -6.07 -6.76
C THR A 16 -6.79 -5.61 -6.96
N THR A 17 -6.99 -4.45 -7.56
CA THR A 17 -8.34 -3.91 -7.76
C THR A 17 -9.17 -4.83 -8.64
N GLY A 18 -10.38 -5.13 -8.18
CA GLY A 18 -11.30 -5.98 -8.92
C GLY A 18 -11.08 -7.47 -8.74
N LEU A 19 -10.08 -7.87 -7.96
CA LEU A 19 -9.81 -9.28 -7.70
C LEU A 19 -10.45 -9.73 -6.39
N ASP A 20 -10.84 -11.02 -6.34
CA ASP A 20 -11.29 -11.58 -5.08
C ASP A 20 -10.11 -11.73 -4.12
N PRO A 21 -10.36 -11.98 -2.83
CA PRO A 21 -9.28 -12.03 -1.84
C PRO A 21 -8.21 -13.08 -2.12
N ILE A 22 -8.58 -14.21 -2.69
CA ILE A 22 -7.62 -15.28 -2.97
C ILE A 22 -6.68 -14.87 -4.10
N MET A 23 -7.24 -14.32 -5.18
CA MET A 23 -6.45 -13.86 -6.30
C MET A 23 -5.61 -12.64 -5.93
N ALA A 24 -6.16 -11.74 -5.13
CA ALA A 24 -5.43 -10.58 -4.66
C ALA A 24 -4.21 -11.00 -3.85
N ASP A 25 -4.37 -12.00 -2.99
CA ASP A 25 -3.26 -12.50 -2.20
C ASP A 25 -2.18 -13.13 -3.08
N GLY A 26 -2.59 -13.81 -4.15
CA GLY A 26 -1.64 -14.37 -5.12
C GLY A 26 -0.83 -13.30 -5.82
N ILE A 27 -1.47 -12.20 -6.18
CA ILE A 27 -0.76 -11.07 -6.79
C ILE A 27 0.22 -10.45 -5.79
N ASN A 28 -0.19 -10.31 -4.53
CA ASN A 28 0.70 -9.79 -3.49
C ASN A 28 1.93 -10.67 -3.31
N ASP A 29 1.75 -11.99 -3.33
CA ASP A 29 2.87 -12.93 -3.27
C ASP A 29 3.81 -12.75 -4.45
N LEU A 30 3.25 -12.51 -5.63
CA LEU A 30 4.05 -12.29 -6.82
C LEU A 30 4.88 -11.01 -6.68
N ILE A 31 4.26 -9.94 -6.18
CA ILE A 31 4.97 -8.67 -5.96
C ILE A 31 6.13 -8.87 -4.99
N LEU A 32 5.90 -9.60 -3.90
CA LEU A 32 6.95 -9.88 -2.92
C LEU A 32 8.10 -10.68 -3.54
N ARG A 33 7.78 -11.68 -4.36
CA ARG A 33 8.82 -12.48 -5.02
C ARG A 33 9.60 -11.65 -6.02
N MET A 34 8.93 -10.78 -6.76
CA MET A 34 9.60 -9.92 -7.73
C MET A 34 10.53 -8.94 -7.03
N HIS A 35 10.08 -8.37 -5.92
CA HIS A 35 10.89 -7.46 -5.14
C HIS A 35 12.17 -8.15 -4.64
N GLU A 36 12.01 -9.35 -4.10
CA GLU A 36 13.13 -10.11 -3.59
C GLU A 36 14.12 -10.48 -4.69
N LYS A 37 13.57 -10.89 -5.83
CA LYS A 37 14.39 -11.35 -6.95
C LYS A 37 15.14 -10.21 -7.63
N LEU A 38 14.45 -9.09 -7.86
CA LEU A 38 15.02 -7.97 -8.59
C LEU A 38 15.73 -6.96 -7.71
N ARG A 39 15.40 -6.95 -6.42
CA ARG A 39 15.99 -6.03 -5.43
C ARG A 39 15.90 -4.57 -5.86
N VAL A 40 14.76 -4.18 -6.37
CA VAL A 40 14.50 -2.82 -6.79
C VAL A 40 13.55 -2.16 -5.80
N THR A 41 13.52 -0.83 -5.83
CA THR A 41 12.54 -0.08 -5.06
C THR A 41 11.18 -0.21 -5.73
N SER A 42 10.16 -0.52 -4.95
CA SER A 42 8.80 -0.66 -5.48
C SER A 42 7.87 0.31 -4.77
N ILE A 43 7.01 0.95 -5.54
CA ILE A 43 5.97 1.82 -5.01
C ILE A 43 4.64 1.24 -5.47
N THR A 44 3.76 0.94 -4.52
CA THR A 44 2.44 0.40 -4.83
C THR A 44 1.38 1.40 -4.40
N VAL A 45 0.54 1.80 -5.34
CA VAL A 45 -0.60 2.66 -5.05
C VAL A 45 -1.81 1.77 -4.90
N THR A 46 -2.45 1.80 -3.74
CA THR A 46 -3.61 0.95 -3.50
C THR A 46 -4.47 1.53 -2.38
N HIS A 47 -5.77 1.25 -2.43
CA HIS A 47 -6.67 1.55 -1.33
C HIS A 47 -6.97 0.28 -0.51
N ASP A 48 -6.33 -0.82 -0.84
CA ASP A 48 -6.50 -2.09 -0.14
C ASP A 48 -5.47 -2.20 0.97
N LEU A 49 -5.88 -1.89 2.20
CA LEU A 49 -4.97 -1.91 3.35
C LEU A 49 -4.41 -3.29 3.65
N ARG A 50 -5.20 -4.34 3.42
CA ARG A 50 -4.70 -5.69 3.64
C ARG A 50 -3.49 -5.97 2.77
N SER A 51 -3.56 -5.60 1.48
CA SER A 51 -2.43 -5.75 0.58
C SER A 51 -1.26 -4.88 1.00
N ALA A 52 -1.54 -3.63 1.36
CA ALA A 52 -0.49 -2.72 1.79
C ALA A 52 0.26 -3.26 2.99
N TYR A 53 -0.46 -3.77 3.99
CA TYR A 53 0.18 -4.34 5.18
C TYR A 53 1.07 -5.53 4.84
N LYS A 54 0.68 -6.31 3.85
CA LYS A 54 1.43 -7.51 3.49
C LYS A 54 2.71 -7.19 2.73
N ILE A 55 2.65 -6.27 1.78
CA ILE A 55 3.77 -6.06 0.87
C ILE A 55 4.67 -4.88 1.20
N ALA A 56 4.21 -3.95 2.02
CA ALA A 56 4.94 -2.70 2.22
C ALA A 56 5.93 -2.77 3.38
N ASN A 57 7.07 -2.12 3.20
CA ASN A 57 7.99 -1.83 4.30
C ASN A 57 7.58 -0.52 4.96
N ARG A 58 7.04 0.41 4.18
CA ARG A 58 6.52 1.68 4.67
C ARG A 58 5.25 2.01 3.93
N ILE A 59 4.32 2.63 4.63
CA ILE A 59 3.03 3.03 4.08
C ILE A 59 2.88 4.53 4.25
N ALA A 60 2.46 5.20 3.18
CA ALA A 60 2.11 6.62 3.24
C ALA A 60 0.62 6.73 2.93
N MET A 61 -0.12 7.44 3.77
CA MET A 61 -1.55 7.64 3.60
C MET A 61 -1.82 9.00 2.98
N LEU A 62 -2.55 8.99 1.88
CA LEU A 62 -2.87 10.20 1.15
C LEU A 62 -4.34 10.57 1.33
N HIS A 63 -4.58 11.86 1.50
CA HIS A 63 -5.94 12.38 1.56
C HIS A 63 -5.93 13.78 0.96
N GLU A 64 -6.80 14.00 -0.02
CA GLU A 64 -6.92 15.28 -0.71
C GLU A 64 -5.57 15.83 -1.18
N GLY A 65 -4.79 14.94 -1.80
CA GLY A 65 -3.53 15.34 -2.40
C GLY A 65 -2.37 15.52 -1.43
N LYS A 66 -2.57 15.21 -0.16
CA LYS A 66 -1.53 15.39 0.85
C LYS A 66 -1.26 14.10 1.59
N ILE A 67 0.00 13.90 1.98
CA ILE A 67 0.35 12.80 2.84
C ILE A 67 -0.02 13.19 4.27
N ILE A 68 -0.96 12.46 4.86
CA ILE A 68 -1.43 12.76 6.21
C ILE A 68 -0.71 11.94 7.27
N HIS A 69 -0.05 10.86 6.88
CA HIS A 69 0.72 10.04 7.80
C HIS A 69 1.59 9.08 7.01
N ALA A 70 2.72 8.70 7.59
CA ALA A 70 3.61 7.72 6.98
C ALA A 70 4.33 6.94 8.06
N GLY A 71 4.58 5.66 7.82
CA GLY A 71 5.29 4.83 8.79
C GLY A 71 5.31 3.38 8.32
N THR A 72 5.86 2.51 9.17
CA THR A 72 5.83 1.08 8.93
C THR A 72 4.40 0.57 9.11
N PRO A 73 4.08 -0.64 8.59
CA PRO A 73 2.75 -1.20 8.82
C PRO A 73 2.36 -1.26 10.29
N ASP A 74 3.30 -1.63 11.16
CA ASP A 74 3.01 -1.69 12.60
C ASP A 74 2.74 -0.30 13.17
N GLU A 75 3.50 0.70 12.76
CA GLU A 75 3.27 2.07 13.20
C GLU A 75 1.90 2.57 12.77
N ILE A 76 1.49 2.23 11.56
CA ILE A 76 0.18 2.62 11.04
C ILE A 76 -0.93 1.94 11.85
N LYS A 77 -0.80 0.64 12.08
CA LYS A 77 -1.82 -0.11 12.83
C LYS A 77 -1.99 0.39 14.25
N ASN A 78 -0.91 0.86 14.86
CA ASN A 78 -0.92 1.27 16.25
C ASN A 78 -1.11 2.76 16.45
N GLU A 79 -1.27 3.51 15.37
CA GLU A 79 -1.46 4.94 15.46
C GLU A 79 -2.83 5.27 16.06
N ARG A 80 -2.85 6.14 17.05
CA ARG A 80 -4.07 6.49 17.79
C ARG A 80 -4.77 7.75 17.28
N ASN A 81 -4.17 8.43 16.31
CA ASN A 81 -4.76 9.63 15.73
C ASN A 81 -6.14 9.27 15.15
N PRO A 82 -7.22 9.98 15.54
CA PRO A 82 -8.57 9.66 15.04
C PRO A 82 -8.69 9.72 13.52
N ILE A 83 -7.94 10.59 12.86
CA ILE A 83 -7.95 10.68 11.40
C ILE A 83 -7.43 9.39 10.80
N ILE A 84 -6.33 8.87 11.32
CA ILE A 84 -5.74 7.63 10.84
C ILE A 84 -6.67 6.45 11.15
N GLN A 85 -7.27 6.43 12.32
CA GLN A 85 -8.19 5.37 12.70
C GLN A 85 -9.42 5.34 11.80
N GLN A 86 -9.96 6.49 11.44
CA GLN A 86 -11.06 6.55 10.49
C GLN A 86 -10.65 5.99 9.14
N PHE A 87 -9.47 6.36 8.67
CA PHE A 87 -8.94 5.91 7.40
C PHE A 87 -8.80 4.38 7.38
N ILE A 88 -8.26 3.82 8.44
CA ILE A 88 -8.04 2.37 8.55
C ILE A 88 -9.37 1.62 8.63
N SER A 89 -10.29 2.08 9.44
CA SER A 89 -11.56 1.39 9.67
C SER A 89 -12.55 1.57 8.52
N GLY A 90 -12.36 2.59 7.70
CA GLY A 90 -13.30 2.89 6.64
C GLY A 90 -14.62 3.43 7.14
N SER A 91 -14.66 3.91 8.38
CA SER A 91 -15.89 4.42 8.98
C SER A 91 -16.33 5.73 8.33
N SER A 92 -17.63 5.91 8.19
CA SER A 92 -18.17 7.17 7.72
C SER A 92 -18.23 8.22 8.83
N GLN A 93 -17.94 7.82 10.05
CA GLN A 93 -17.98 8.68 11.23
C GLN A 93 -16.57 9.00 11.67
N GLY A 94 -16.21 10.29 11.71
CA GLY A 94 -14.90 10.70 12.18
C GLY A 94 -14.46 12.02 11.60
N PRO A 95 -13.24 12.48 11.95
CA PRO A 95 -12.76 13.82 11.59
C PRO A 95 -12.72 14.11 10.08
N LEU A 96 -12.50 13.09 9.25
CA LEU A 96 -12.39 13.30 7.81
C LEU A 96 -13.71 13.60 7.13
N THR A 97 -14.83 13.19 7.74
CA THR A 97 -16.15 13.32 7.15
C THR A 97 -17.10 14.21 7.95
N ASP A 98 -16.67 14.75 9.07
CA ASP A 98 -17.49 15.63 9.90
C ASP A 98 -17.42 17.11 9.48
#